data_b5f330b45487d5234287c3da1189342e
#
_entry.id   b5f330b45487d5234287c3da1189342e
#
_cell.length_a   1.000
_cell.length_b   1.000
_cell.length_c   1.000
_cell.angle_alpha   90.00
_cell.angle_beta   90.00
_cell.angle_gamma   90.00
#
_symmetry.space_group_name_H-M   'P 1'
#
loop_
_entity.id
_entity.type
_entity.pdbx_description
1 polymer ?
#
loop_
_entity_poly.entity_id
_entity_poly.type
_entity_poly.pdbx_seq_one_letter_code
_entity_poly.pdbx_strand_id
1 'polypeptide(L)'
;MRWTLPFVFIGLCSSFSLAEESPREFVRRFYSAYKTWPFRGVPLPEQERLISPFCGTVIIRVFRKVNQQRRDWERKFPHDPSNTMKPPWCIEGDVFCDVWEGVTFFSVGRAARVRGRVTVEAHLELVEQGKTYPWTDRVILDRAGDSWVIADIEYARGGSLVDSIQHGLDDIAKYLVKKP
;
A
#
# COMPACT_ATOMS: atom_id res chain seq x y z
N MET A 1 46.98 55.43 -18.97
CA MET A 1 46.98 54.06 -18.45
C MET A 1 45.73 53.86 -17.63
N ARG A 2 44.72 53.09 -18.16
CA ARG A 2 43.45 52.76 -17.44
C ARG A 2 43.56 51.29 -17.02
N TRP A 3 43.51 51.04 -15.74
CA TRP A 3 43.51 49.68 -15.17
C TRP A 3 42.03 49.24 -15.02
N THR A 4 41.62 48.22 -15.82
CA THR A 4 40.33 47.56 -15.65
C THR A 4 40.55 46.31 -14.78
N LEU A 5 39.97 46.30 -13.57
CA LEU A 5 39.92 45.15 -12.69
C LEU A 5 38.78 44.20 -13.15
N PRO A 6 39.03 42.92 -13.31
CA PRO A 6 37.93 41.96 -13.57
C PRO A 6 37.19 41.63 -12.28
N PHE A 7 35.91 41.87 -12.32
CA PHE A 7 34.98 41.38 -11.27
C PHE A 7 34.79 39.86 -11.44
N VAL A 8 35.33 39.08 -10.53
CA VAL A 8 35.06 37.64 -10.43
C VAL A 8 33.76 37.44 -9.63
N PHE A 9 32.68 37.09 -10.34
CA PHE A 9 31.43 36.65 -9.75
C PHE A 9 31.61 35.20 -9.26
N ILE A 10 31.84 35.00 -7.97
CA ILE A 10 31.77 33.67 -7.31
C ILE A 10 30.30 33.39 -7.10
N GLY A 11 29.66 32.65 -8.01
CA GLY A 11 28.31 32.13 -7.84
C GLY A 11 28.32 31.06 -6.77
N LEU A 12 27.84 31.38 -5.59
CA LEU A 12 27.48 30.41 -4.54
C LEU A 12 26.26 29.60 -5.03
N CYS A 13 26.52 28.48 -5.73
CA CYS A 13 25.52 27.45 -5.93
C CYS A 13 25.22 26.79 -4.59
N SER A 14 24.26 27.32 -3.84
CA SER A 14 23.68 26.63 -2.69
C SER A 14 22.92 25.41 -3.22
N SER A 15 23.56 24.26 -3.23
CA SER A 15 22.91 22.99 -3.47
C SER A 15 21.96 22.76 -2.30
N PHE A 16 20.68 23.09 -2.49
CA PHE A 16 19.62 22.61 -1.59
C PHE A 16 19.55 21.09 -1.77
N SER A 17 20.28 20.37 -0.93
CA SER A 17 20.06 18.94 -0.72
C SER A 17 18.70 18.83 -0.07
N LEU A 18 17.66 18.48 -0.84
CA LEU A 18 16.40 18.02 -0.28
C LEU A 18 16.74 16.82 0.60
N ALA A 19 16.55 16.96 1.90
CA ALA A 19 16.80 15.87 2.83
C ALA A 19 15.99 14.65 2.37
N GLU A 20 16.67 13.54 2.19
CA GLU A 20 16.07 12.28 1.77
C GLU A 20 14.99 11.86 2.78
N GLU A 21 13.78 11.58 2.30
CA GLU A 21 12.67 11.14 3.15
C GLU A 21 13.06 9.89 3.93
N SER A 22 12.95 9.91 5.24
CA SER A 22 13.24 8.74 6.08
C SER A 22 12.16 7.66 5.91
N PRO A 23 12.47 6.36 6.14
CA PRO A 23 11.50 5.27 6.09
C PRO A 23 10.27 5.52 6.98
N ARG A 24 10.47 6.13 8.15
CA ARG A 24 9.38 6.44 9.09
C ARG A 24 8.49 7.55 8.59
N GLU A 25 9.04 8.58 7.97
CA GLU A 25 8.28 9.68 7.37
C GLU A 25 7.46 9.18 6.19
N PHE A 26 8.04 8.32 5.35
CA PHE A 26 7.34 7.68 4.27
C PHE A 26 6.12 6.88 4.76
N VAL A 27 6.28 6.01 5.77
CA VAL A 27 5.18 5.22 6.33
C VAL A 27 4.13 6.14 6.99
N ARG A 28 4.53 7.23 7.65
CA ARG A 28 3.59 8.21 8.18
C ARG A 28 2.77 8.86 7.07
N ARG A 29 3.42 9.27 5.98
CA ARG A 29 2.75 9.86 4.80
C ARG A 29 1.81 8.86 4.15
N PHE A 30 2.20 7.59 4.06
CA PHE A 30 1.34 6.52 3.56
C PHE A 30 0.05 6.39 4.38
N TYR A 31 0.13 6.16 5.70
CA TYR A 31 -1.08 6.00 6.52
C TYR A 31 -1.90 7.28 6.62
N SER A 32 -1.28 8.45 6.53
CA SER A 32 -2.02 9.72 6.43
C SER A 32 -2.85 9.80 5.15
N ALA A 33 -2.28 9.40 4.00
CA ALA A 33 -2.98 9.34 2.74
C ALA A 33 -4.07 8.25 2.75
N TYR A 34 -3.73 7.03 3.19
CA TYR A 34 -4.62 5.89 3.29
C TYR A 34 -5.93 6.22 4.02
N LYS A 35 -5.87 6.95 5.15
CA LYS A 35 -7.06 7.37 5.91
C LYS A 35 -8.02 8.23 5.11
N THR A 36 -7.57 8.89 4.07
CA THR A 36 -8.40 9.77 3.22
C THR A 36 -8.94 9.07 1.98
N TRP A 37 -8.51 7.83 1.68
CA TRP A 37 -8.94 7.14 0.48
C TRP A 37 -10.42 6.77 0.53
N PRO A 38 -11.13 6.90 -0.61
CA PRO A 38 -12.57 6.64 -0.68
C PRO A 38 -12.92 5.15 -0.82
N PHE A 39 -11.94 4.26 -0.64
CA PHE A 39 -12.10 2.81 -0.81
C PHE A 39 -11.47 2.05 0.35
N ARG A 40 -11.90 0.81 0.49
CA ARG A 40 -11.27 -0.25 1.26
C ARG A 40 -11.07 -1.45 0.34
N GLY A 41 -10.25 -2.39 0.75
CA GLY A 41 -9.91 -3.55 -0.06
C GLY A 41 -8.97 -3.24 -1.23
N VAL A 42 -8.98 -4.12 -2.23
CA VAL A 42 -8.15 -3.95 -3.43
C VAL A 42 -8.67 -2.79 -4.27
N PRO A 43 -7.86 -1.73 -4.50
CA PRO A 43 -8.26 -0.56 -5.25
C PRO A 43 -8.64 -0.92 -6.69
N LEU A 44 -9.67 -0.26 -7.21
CA LEU A 44 -10.07 -0.36 -8.60
C LEU A 44 -9.03 0.29 -9.53
N PRO A 45 -9.02 -0.02 -10.84
CA PRO A 45 -8.04 0.55 -11.77
C PRO A 45 -7.96 2.07 -11.76
N GLU A 46 -9.10 2.76 -11.62
CA GLU A 46 -9.15 4.23 -11.55
C GLU A 46 -8.58 4.80 -10.25
N GLN A 47 -8.50 3.98 -9.22
CA GLN A 47 -7.93 4.33 -7.90
C GLN A 47 -6.43 4.04 -7.81
N GLU A 48 -5.85 3.31 -8.78
CA GLU A 48 -4.43 2.94 -8.77
C GLU A 48 -3.50 4.16 -8.63
N ARG A 49 -3.89 5.31 -9.17
CA ARG A 49 -3.14 6.57 -9.04
C ARG A 49 -2.96 7.03 -7.59
N LEU A 50 -3.84 6.63 -6.68
CA LEU A 50 -3.77 7.00 -5.27
C LEU A 50 -2.73 6.15 -4.51
N ILE A 51 -2.53 4.90 -4.94
CA ILE A 51 -1.64 3.96 -4.29
C ILE A 51 -0.25 3.87 -4.94
N SER A 52 -0.15 4.16 -6.23
CA SER A 52 1.11 4.03 -7.00
C SER A 52 2.28 4.83 -6.42
N PRO A 53 2.10 6.00 -5.78
CA PRO A 53 3.20 6.70 -5.12
C PRO A 53 3.76 5.98 -3.88
N PHE A 54 3.05 4.98 -3.38
CA PHE A 54 3.41 4.27 -2.16
C PHE A 54 3.75 2.80 -2.37
N CYS A 55 3.11 2.13 -3.34
CA CYS A 55 3.20 0.68 -3.49
C CYS A 55 4.22 0.28 -4.54
N GLY A 56 5.04 -0.71 -4.21
CA GLY A 56 5.99 -1.31 -5.14
C GLY A 56 5.29 -2.11 -6.26
N THR A 57 6.06 -2.41 -7.30
CA THR A 57 5.54 -3.06 -8.52
C THR A 57 4.90 -4.42 -8.26
N VAL A 58 5.32 -5.14 -7.21
CA VAL A 58 4.73 -6.44 -6.84
C VAL A 58 3.28 -6.25 -6.39
N ILE A 59 3.04 -5.32 -5.45
CA ILE A 59 1.68 -5.00 -4.94
C ILE A 59 0.78 -4.53 -6.08
N ILE A 60 1.26 -3.58 -6.89
CA ILE A 60 0.48 -3.08 -8.04
C ILE A 60 0.12 -4.22 -9.01
N ARG A 61 1.06 -5.13 -9.25
CA ARG A 61 0.82 -6.29 -10.12
C ARG A 61 -0.25 -7.23 -9.57
N VAL A 62 -0.22 -7.55 -8.28
CA VAL A 62 -1.23 -8.43 -7.69
C VAL A 62 -2.60 -7.77 -7.66
N PHE A 63 -2.68 -6.47 -7.40
CA PHE A 63 -3.95 -5.72 -7.49
C PHE A 63 -4.54 -5.73 -8.91
N ARG A 64 -3.69 -5.53 -9.93
CA ARG A 64 -4.12 -5.64 -11.33
C ARG A 64 -4.64 -7.03 -11.68
N LYS A 65 -4.02 -8.11 -11.15
CA LYS A 65 -4.51 -9.48 -11.32
C LYS A 65 -5.90 -9.67 -10.68
N VAL A 66 -6.10 -9.18 -9.46
CA VAL A 66 -7.42 -9.22 -8.81
C VAL A 66 -8.47 -8.52 -9.67
N ASN A 67 -8.17 -7.31 -10.15
CA ASN A 67 -9.08 -6.57 -11.01
C ASN A 67 -9.35 -7.27 -12.35
N GLN A 68 -8.37 -8.00 -12.90
CA GLN A 68 -8.62 -8.83 -14.08
C GLN A 68 -9.56 -9.98 -13.76
N GLN A 69 -9.33 -10.72 -12.68
CA GLN A 69 -10.21 -11.82 -12.29
C GLN A 69 -11.62 -11.36 -11.91
N ARG A 70 -11.75 -10.16 -11.32
CA ARG A 70 -13.06 -9.54 -11.06
C ARG A 70 -13.85 -9.35 -12.37
N ARG A 71 -13.23 -8.81 -13.42
CA ARG A 71 -13.86 -8.67 -14.74
C ARG A 71 -14.21 -10.02 -15.37
N ASP A 72 -13.33 -11.03 -15.22
CA ASP A 72 -13.56 -12.38 -15.74
C ASP A 72 -14.74 -13.05 -15.04
N TRP A 73 -14.85 -12.85 -13.73
CA TRP A 73 -16.00 -13.28 -12.95
C TRP A 73 -17.31 -12.62 -13.40
N GLU A 74 -17.32 -11.30 -13.46
CA GLU A 74 -18.51 -10.52 -13.87
C GLU A 74 -19.00 -10.91 -15.26
N ARG A 75 -18.09 -11.25 -16.18
CA ARG A 75 -18.45 -11.77 -17.50
C ARG A 75 -19.03 -13.19 -17.45
N LYS A 76 -18.51 -14.03 -16.58
CA LYS A 76 -18.95 -15.43 -16.45
C LYS A 76 -20.24 -15.54 -15.65
N PHE A 77 -20.42 -14.69 -14.66
CA PHE A 77 -21.55 -14.66 -13.76
C PHE A 77 -22.13 -13.24 -13.74
N PRO A 78 -22.84 -12.83 -14.81
CA PRO A 78 -23.45 -11.51 -14.84
C PRO A 78 -24.41 -11.37 -13.66
N HIS A 79 -24.49 -10.15 -13.15
CA HIS A 79 -25.26 -9.84 -11.95
C HIS A 79 -26.76 -10.21 -12.16
N ASP A 80 -27.15 -11.30 -11.53
CA ASP A 80 -28.54 -11.70 -11.39
C ASP A 80 -28.99 -11.32 -9.97
N PRO A 81 -30.02 -10.49 -9.80
CA PRO A 81 -30.56 -10.14 -8.49
C PRO A 81 -30.98 -11.35 -7.65
N SER A 82 -31.26 -12.50 -8.30
CA SER A 82 -31.55 -13.76 -7.62
C SER A 82 -30.30 -14.53 -7.20
N ASN A 83 -29.14 -14.15 -7.71
CA ASN A 83 -27.88 -14.81 -7.43
C ASN A 83 -27.23 -14.17 -6.20
N THR A 84 -27.41 -14.79 -5.04
CA THR A 84 -26.80 -14.39 -3.77
C THR A 84 -25.32 -14.79 -3.66
N MET A 85 -24.74 -15.38 -4.70
CA MET A 85 -23.34 -15.79 -4.70
C MET A 85 -22.45 -14.55 -4.73
N LYS A 86 -21.93 -14.20 -3.57
CA LYS A 86 -20.86 -13.19 -3.47
C LYS A 86 -19.61 -13.71 -4.18
N PRO A 87 -18.93 -12.88 -4.93
CA PRO A 87 -17.66 -13.25 -5.52
C PRO A 87 -16.69 -13.73 -4.41
N PRO A 88 -16.03 -14.90 -4.56
CA PRO A 88 -15.16 -15.44 -3.50
C PRO A 88 -13.90 -14.61 -3.26
N TRP A 89 -13.63 -13.61 -4.11
CA TRP A 89 -12.51 -12.71 -3.96
C TRP A 89 -12.80 -11.49 -3.15
N CYS A 90 -13.90 -11.40 -2.54
CA CYS A 90 -14.18 -10.28 -1.67
C CYS A 90 -13.15 -10.24 -0.55
N ILE A 91 -12.00 -9.64 -0.88
CA ILE A 91 -11.27 -8.93 0.13
C ILE A 91 -12.17 -7.72 0.43
N GLU A 92 -13.29 -8.00 1.11
CA GLU A 92 -14.27 -7.01 1.52
C GLU A 92 -13.70 -6.13 2.64
N GLY A 93 -12.61 -6.59 3.26
CA GLY A 93 -11.90 -5.87 4.28
C GLY A 93 -10.72 -5.08 3.77
N ASP A 94 -10.13 -4.33 4.64
CA ASP A 94 -8.98 -3.51 4.33
C ASP A 94 -7.74 -4.36 4.04
N VAL A 95 -7.07 -4.08 2.93
CA VAL A 95 -5.85 -4.80 2.52
C VAL A 95 -4.57 -4.16 3.07
N PHE A 96 -4.64 -2.96 3.62
CA PHE A 96 -3.48 -2.23 4.13
C PHE A 96 -3.33 -2.32 5.65
N CYS A 97 -4.20 -3.10 6.30
CA CYS A 97 -4.15 -3.42 7.71
C CYS A 97 -4.87 -4.76 7.98
N ASP A 98 -4.69 -5.31 9.18
CA ASP A 98 -5.22 -6.65 9.56
C ASP A 98 -6.66 -6.61 10.10
N VAL A 99 -7.45 -5.60 9.72
CA VAL A 99 -8.86 -5.47 10.14
C VAL A 99 -9.75 -4.94 9.02
N TRP A 100 -11.00 -5.42 9.00
CA TRP A 100 -11.98 -5.11 7.96
C TRP A 100 -12.42 -3.65 7.94
N GLU A 101 -12.53 -3.06 9.12
CA GLU A 101 -13.08 -1.72 9.32
C GLU A 101 -12.06 -0.63 9.04
N GLY A 102 -10.80 -1.01 8.87
CA GLY A 102 -9.69 -0.08 8.67
C GLY A 102 -9.14 0.49 9.97
N VAL A 103 -8.40 1.58 9.88
CA VAL A 103 -7.64 2.18 10.98
C VAL A 103 -8.27 3.48 11.43
N THR A 104 -8.56 3.61 12.72
CA THR A 104 -9.02 4.87 13.33
C THR A 104 -7.84 5.79 13.64
N PHE A 105 -6.81 5.25 14.32
CA PHE A 105 -5.59 5.96 14.67
C PHE A 105 -4.37 5.15 14.27
N PHE A 106 -3.26 5.84 14.00
CA PHE A 106 -1.98 5.22 13.76
C PHE A 106 -0.84 6.05 14.36
N SER A 107 0.24 5.35 14.70
CA SER A 107 1.54 5.96 14.94
C SER A 107 2.64 5.11 14.32
N VAL A 108 3.79 5.73 14.03
CA VAL A 108 4.91 5.08 13.37
C VAL A 108 5.99 4.79 14.39
N GLY A 109 6.25 3.52 14.60
CA GLY A 109 7.23 3.02 15.52
C GLY A 109 8.66 3.03 14.99
N ARG A 110 9.42 2.03 15.37
CA ARG A 110 10.84 1.91 15.02
C ARG A 110 11.01 1.43 13.57
N ALA A 111 12.05 1.96 12.91
CA ALA A 111 12.55 1.40 11.66
C ALA A 111 13.77 0.51 11.96
N ALA A 112 13.84 -0.64 11.30
CA ALA A 112 14.95 -1.58 11.43
C ALA A 112 15.30 -2.20 10.07
N ARG A 113 16.54 -2.67 9.91
CA ARG A 113 16.93 -3.46 8.75
C ARG A 113 16.83 -4.94 9.10
N VAL A 114 15.96 -5.66 8.39
CA VAL A 114 15.73 -7.08 8.62
C VAL A 114 15.92 -7.82 7.29
N ARG A 115 16.84 -8.78 7.24
CA ARG A 115 17.15 -9.58 6.04
C ARG A 115 17.42 -8.72 4.78
N GLY A 116 18.13 -7.60 4.97
CA GLY A 116 18.50 -6.69 3.88
C GLY A 116 17.42 -5.66 3.48
N ARG A 117 16.17 -5.80 3.95
CA ARG A 117 15.07 -4.85 3.73
C ARG A 117 14.89 -3.92 4.91
N VAL A 118 14.32 -2.77 4.66
CA VAL A 118 13.90 -1.86 5.73
C VAL A 118 12.48 -2.22 6.15
N THR A 119 12.29 -2.40 7.45
CA THR A 119 10.98 -2.68 8.05
C THR A 119 10.64 -1.57 9.02
N VAL A 120 9.41 -1.07 8.98
CA VAL A 120 8.91 -0.02 9.88
C VAL A 120 7.69 -0.54 10.61
N GLU A 121 7.67 -0.42 11.93
CA GLU A 121 6.49 -0.75 12.75
C GLU A 121 5.41 0.32 12.55
N ALA A 122 4.19 -0.14 12.28
CA ALA A 122 2.97 0.67 12.24
C ALA A 122 2.08 0.25 13.41
N HIS A 123 1.98 1.08 14.43
CA HIS A 123 1.06 0.88 15.54
C HIS A 123 -0.29 1.43 15.15
N LEU A 124 -1.27 0.56 15.05
CA LEU A 124 -2.59 0.82 14.50
C LEU A 124 -3.65 0.60 15.56
N GLU A 125 -4.73 1.35 15.48
CA GLU A 125 -5.85 1.24 16.40
C GLU A 125 -7.18 1.35 15.66
N LEU A 126 -8.10 0.45 15.97
CA LEU A 126 -9.52 0.58 15.65
C LEU A 126 -10.26 1.01 16.91
N VAL A 127 -11.07 2.04 16.81
CA VAL A 127 -12.02 2.41 17.89
C VAL A 127 -13.43 2.09 17.43
N GLU A 128 -14.03 1.12 18.09
CA GLU A 128 -15.37 0.66 17.78
C GLU A 128 -16.20 0.53 19.08
N GLN A 129 -17.39 1.10 19.09
CA GLN A 129 -18.32 1.06 20.23
C GLN A 129 -17.67 1.48 21.57
N GLY A 130 -16.77 2.48 21.52
CA GLY A 130 -16.05 3.00 22.68
C GLY A 130 -14.92 2.11 23.20
N LYS A 131 -14.59 1.03 22.49
CA LYS A 131 -13.43 0.17 22.78
C LYS A 131 -12.32 0.43 21.79
N THR A 132 -11.08 0.36 22.26
CA THR A 132 -9.88 0.48 21.44
C THR A 132 -9.24 -0.90 21.26
N TYR A 133 -8.97 -1.24 20.02
CA TYR A 133 -8.30 -2.48 19.60
C TYR A 133 -6.96 -2.12 18.95
N PRO A 134 -5.85 -2.18 19.71
CA PRO A 134 -4.52 -1.89 19.17
C PRO A 134 -3.86 -3.13 18.58
N TRP A 135 -3.07 -2.95 17.50
CA TRP A 135 -2.16 -3.96 16.97
C TRP A 135 -0.95 -3.30 16.31
N THR A 136 0.01 -4.10 15.86
CA THR A 136 1.20 -3.58 15.19
C THR A 136 1.48 -4.41 13.94
N ASP A 137 1.37 -3.78 12.78
CA ASP A 137 1.81 -4.34 11.51
C ASP A 137 3.24 -3.92 11.21
N ARG A 138 3.90 -4.63 10.30
CA ARG A 138 5.25 -4.30 9.83
C ARG A 138 5.23 -3.97 8.35
N VAL A 139 5.51 -2.73 8.03
CA VAL A 139 5.61 -2.25 6.64
C VAL A 139 7.02 -2.54 6.12
N ILE A 140 7.12 -3.38 5.10
CA ILE A 140 8.38 -3.73 4.44
C ILE A 140 8.60 -2.77 3.29
N LEU A 141 9.74 -2.10 3.27
CA LEU A 141 10.10 -1.09 2.29
C LEU A 141 11.27 -1.55 1.41
N ASP A 142 11.14 -1.25 0.13
CA ASP A 142 12.22 -1.33 -0.85
C ASP A 142 12.51 0.07 -1.41
N ARG A 143 13.64 0.22 -2.12
CA ARG A 143 13.99 1.43 -2.87
C ARG A 143 13.47 1.35 -4.30
N ALA A 144 12.90 2.45 -4.76
CA ALA A 144 12.56 2.69 -6.16
C ALA A 144 13.23 4.01 -6.60
N GLY A 145 14.47 3.92 -7.07
CA GLY A 145 15.34 5.08 -7.25
C GLY A 145 15.63 5.73 -5.89
N ASP A 146 15.40 7.03 -5.79
CA ASP A 146 15.63 7.81 -4.58
C ASP A 146 14.45 7.77 -3.60
N SER A 147 13.35 7.10 -3.96
CA SER A 147 12.14 7.02 -3.14
C SER A 147 11.96 5.66 -2.47
N TRP A 148 11.19 5.65 -1.38
CA TRP A 148 10.71 4.42 -0.76
C TRP A 148 9.43 3.94 -1.42
N VAL A 149 9.24 2.61 -1.44
CA VAL A 149 7.96 1.97 -1.79
C VAL A 149 7.68 0.84 -0.83
N ILE A 150 6.40 0.58 -0.58
CA ILE A 150 5.95 -0.59 0.18
C ILE A 150 6.12 -1.81 -0.71
N ALA A 151 6.97 -2.74 -0.26
CA ALA A 151 7.14 -4.03 -0.90
C ALA A 151 6.12 -5.06 -0.42
N ASP A 152 5.75 -4.97 0.88
CA ASP A 152 4.74 -5.81 1.52
C ASP A 152 4.32 -5.20 2.88
N ILE A 153 3.24 -5.73 3.48
CA ILE A 153 2.85 -5.44 4.86
C ILE A 153 2.63 -6.77 5.57
N GLU A 154 3.45 -7.07 6.57
CA GLU A 154 3.27 -8.22 7.45
C GLU A 154 2.24 -7.87 8.52
N TYR A 155 1.19 -8.66 8.63
CA TYR A 155 0.10 -8.43 9.56
C TYR A 155 0.39 -9.00 10.95
N ALA A 156 -0.15 -8.34 11.97
CA ALA A 156 0.00 -8.75 13.37
C ALA A 156 -0.46 -10.19 13.65
N ARG A 157 -1.52 -10.64 12.96
CA ARG A 157 -2.08 -11.99 13.10
C ARG A 157 -1.40 -13.05 12.24
N GLY A 158 -0.39 -12.64 11.49
CA GLY A 158 0.36 -13.51 10.56
C GLY A 158 -0.11 -13.38 9.12
N GLY A 159 0.75 -13.84 8.20
CA GLY A 159 0.58 -13.60 6.77
C GLY A 159 1.03 -12.20 6.36
N SER A 160 0.83 -11.87 5.10
CA SER A 160 1.13 -10.55 4.56
C SER A 160 0.10 -10.11 3.53
N LEU A 161 0.15 -8.84 3.15
CA LEU A 161 -0.70 -8.28 2.11
C LEU A 161 -0.58 -9.07 0.80
N VAL A 162 0.66 -9.31 0.35
CA VAL A 162 0.91 -10.01 -0.93
C VAL A 162 0.44 -11.45 -0.86
N ASP A 163 0.75 -12.16 0.23
CA ASP A 163 0.33 -13.57 0.41
C ASP A 163 -1.19 -13.71 0.49
N SER A 164 -1.86 -12.83 1.23
CA SER A 164 -3.32 -12.85 1.38
C SER A 164 -4.03 -12.64 0.05
N ILE A 165 -3.54 -11.68 -0.76
CA ILE A 165 -4.11 -11.44 -2.08
C ILE A 165 -3.82 -12.61 -3.02
N GLN A 166 -2.60 -13.19 -3.00
CA GLN A 166 -2.27 -14.33 -3.83
C GLN A 166 -3.15 -15.54 -3.48
N HIS A 167 -3.41 -15.77 -2.19
CA HIS A 167 -4.32 -16.84 -1.74
C HIS A 167 -5.76 -16.63 -2.28
N GLY A 168 -6.26 -15.39 -2.20
CA GLY A 168 -7.55 -15.03 -2.79
C GLY A 168 -7.61 -15.28 -4.31
N LEU A 169 -6.55 -14.95 -5.04
CA LEU A 169 -6.42 -15.22 -6.47
C LEU A 169 -6.47 -16.72 -6.79
N ASP A 170 -5.78 -17.54 -6.01
CA ASP A 170 -5.74 -18.99 -6.20
C ASP A 170 -7.11 -19.62 -5.91
N ASP A 171 -7.84 -19.11 -4.93
CA ASP A 171 -9.19 -19.56 -4.64
C ASP A 171 -10.17 -19.19 -5.76
N ILE A 172 -10.12 -17.99 -6.29
CA ILE A 172 -10.94 -17.59 -7.46
C ILE A 172 -10.65 -18.50 -8.65
N ALA A 173 -9.38 -18.79 -8.94
CA ALA A 173 -9.01 -19.65 -10.05
C ALA A 173 -9.69 -21.03 -9.95
N LYS A 174 -9.78 -21.60 -8.74
CA LYS A 174 -10.48 -22.87 -8.49
C LYS A 174 -11.97 -22.80 -8.84
N TYR A 175 -12.63 -21.66 -8.54
CA TYR A 175 -14.05 -21.47 -8.86
C TYR A 175 -14.29 -21.19 -10.34
N LEU A 176 -13.40 -20.47 -11.00
CA LEU A 176 -13.50 -20.18 -12.43
C LEU A 176 -13.31 -21.44 -13.31
N VAL A 177 -12.52 -22.41 -12.84
CA VAL A 177 -12.27 -23.69 -13.54
C VAL A 177 -13.39 -24.70 -13.31
N LYS A 178 -14.08 -24.71 -12.17
CA LYS A 178 -15.24 -25.58 -11.96
C LYS A 178 -16.33 -25.19 -12.94
N LYS A 179 -16.55 -26.05 -13.96
CA LYS A 179 -17.74 -25.96 -14.82
C LYS A 179 -19.00 -26.09 -13.95
N PRO A 180 -20.06 -25.36 -14.33
CA PRO A 180 -21.37 -25.59 -13.76
C PRO A 180 -21.85 -27.00 -13.97
#